data_d86b7239213f9c3b4b1c5808a429bb59
#
_entry.id   d86b7239213f9c3b4b1c5808a429bb59
#
_cell.length_a   1.000
_cell.length_b   1.000
_cell.length_c   1.000
_cell.angle_alpha   90.00
_cell.angle_beta   90.00
_cell.angle_gamma   90.00
#
_symmetry.space_group_name_H-M   'P 1'
#
loop_
_entity.id
_entity.type
_entity.pdbx_description
1 polymer ?
#
loop_
_entity_poly.entity_id
_entity_poly.type
_entity_poly.pdbx_seq_one_letter_code
_entity_poly.pdbx_strand_id
1 'polypeptide(L)'
;WCGIANGAEYILLPEQHGYDEQAMIDDIIEKRKRGKKHYIIINAEGVGDSINMAKRIEEATGVETRATILGHLQRGGSPTVKDRVYASIMGAKAVELIMQGKTNRVVGYQDGHYIDFDINDALKMNKEIPEYQLDIAKIL
;
A
#
# COMPACT_ATOMS: atom_id res chain seq x y z
N TRP A 1 5.41 -0.63 2.63
CA TRP A 1 6.77 -0.44 2.08
C TRP A 1 7.06 1.03 1.80
N CYS A 2 6.20 1.73 1.05
CA CYS A 2 6.42 3.15 0.74
C CYS A 2 6.51 4.02 1.99
N GLY A 3 5.68 3.78 3.00
CA GLY A 3 5.73 4.51 4.27
C GLY A 3 7.05 4.30 5.00
N ILE A 4 7.49 3.06 5.16
CA ILE A 4 8.79 2.73 5.79
C ILE A 4 9.94 3.37 5.00
N ALA A 5 9.94 3.24 3.67
CA ALA A 5 11.00 3.76 2.81
C ALA A 5 11.13 5.30 2.86
N ASN A 6 10.04 6.00 3.13
CA ASN A 6 10.00 7.47 3.20
C ASN A 6 9.98 8.01 4.63
N GLY A 7 10.07 7.14 5.64
CA GLY A 7 10.03 7.55 7.05
C GLY A 7 8.70 8.20 7.44
N ALA A 8 7.58 7.66 6.94
CA ALA A 8 6.27 8.18 7.27
C ALA A 8 5.93 7.87 8.74
N GLU A 9 5.47 8.88 9.48
CA GLU A 9 5.06 8.75 10.87
C GLU A 9 3.77 7.96 11.03
N TYR A 10 2.91 8.01 10.01
CA TYR A 10 1.63 7.29 10.03
C TYR A 10 1.44 6.57 8.71
N ILE A 11 1.14 5.27 8.82
CA ILE A 11 0.84 4.40 7.67
C ILE A 11 -0.52 3.79 7.95
N LEU A 12 -1.53 4.25 7.23
CA LEU A 12 -2.92 3.86 7.42
C LEU A 12 -3.29 2.78 6.39
N LEU A 13 -3.70 1.62 6.86
CA LEU A 13 -4.00 0.45 6.05
C LEU A 13 -5.38 -0.09 6.41
N PRO A 14 -6.21 -0.49 5.43
CA PRO A 14 -7.54 -1.02 5.70
C PRO A 14 -7.50 -2.36 6.48
N GLU A 15 -6.40 -3.09 6.38
CA GLU A 15 -6.17 -4.35 7.10
C GLU A 15 -5.90 -4.13 8.60
N GLN A 16 -5.51 -2.93 8.99
CA GLN A 16 -5.36 -2.55 10.39
C GLN A 16 -6.71 -2.08 10.93
N HIS A 17 -7.48 -3.01 11.50
CA HIS A 17 -8.72 -2.67 12.19
C HIS A 17 -8.43 -1.80 13.40
N GLY A 18 -9.04 -0.61 13.46
CA GLY A 18 -8.94 0.27 14.63
C GLY A 18 -8.02 1.47 14.46
N TYR A 19 -7.83 1.96 13.23
CA TYR A 19 -7.26 3.29 13.04
C TYR A 19 -8.09 4.32 13.81
N ASP A 20 -7.43 5.01 14.74
CA ASP A 20 -8.01 6.10 15.54
C ASP A 20 -7.43 7.44 15.06
N GLU A 21 -8.25 8.17 14.30
CA GLU A 21 -7.87 9.48 13.77
C GLU A 21 -7.63 10.49 14.90
N GLN A 22 -8.41 10.42 15.98
CA GLN A 22 -8.24 11.34 17.10
C GLN A 22 -6.92 11.09 17.82
N ALA A 23 -6.56 9.84 18.05
CA ALA A 23 -5.27 9.50 18.66
C ALA A 23 -4.09 9.98 17.81
N MET A 24 -4.19 9.88 16.47
CA MET A 24 -3.18 10.42 15.57
C MET A 24 -3.09 11.96 15.66
N ILE A 25 -4.21 12.64 15.70
CA ILE A 25 -4.26 14.11 15.85
C ILE A 25 -3.62 14.54 17.17
N ASP A 26 -3.94 13.87 18.26
CA ASP A 26 -3.41 14.16 19.60
C ASP A 26 -1.88 13.95 19.63
N ASP A 27 -1.38 12.88 19.01
CA ASP A 27 0.06 12.61 18.88
C ASP A 27 0.77 13.68 18.02
N ILE A 28 0.16 14.14 16.92
CA ILE A 28 0.70 15.25 16.13
C ILE A 28 0.81 16.52 16.97
N ILE A 29 -0.21 16.85 17.77
CA ILE A 29 -0.21 18.02 18.64
C ILE A 29 0.92 17.91 19.67
N GLU A 30 1.09 16.74 20.27
CA GLU A 30 2.15 16.52 21.27
C GLU A 30 3.55 16.60 20.65
N LYS A 31 3.78 15.94 19.52
CA LYS A 31 5.05 16.00 18.80
C LYS A 31 5.38 17.41 18.33
N ARG A 32 4.36 18.20 17.94
CA ARG A 32 4.54 19.61 17.60
C ARG A 32 5.02 20.44 18.78
N LYS A 33 4.47 20.23 19.99
CA LYS A 33 4.93 20.89 21.22
C LYS A 33 6.40 20.58 21.51
N ARG A 34 6.89 19.41 21.12
CA ARG A 34 8.29 18.99 21.22
C ARG A 34 9.18 19.54 20.10
N GLY A 35 8.63 20.35 19.18
CA GLY A 35 9.37 21.02 18.10
C GLY A 35 9.36 20.32 16.76
N LYS A 36 8.61 19.21 16.57
CA LYS A 36 8.47 18.55 15.26
C LYS A 36 7.62 19.41 14.33
N LYS A 37 8.11 19.64 13.10
CA LYS A 37 7.50 20.57 12.15
C LYS A 37 6.89 19.90 10.92
N HIS A 38 7.31 18.67 10.61
CA HIS A 38 6.93 17.97 9.39
C HIS A 38 6.39 16.58 9.72
N TYR A 39 5.37 16.16 8.99
CA TYR A 39 4.74 14.85 9.12
C TYR A 39 4.43 14.30 7.75
N ILE A 40 4.63 13.01 7.57
CA ILE A 40 4.23 12.26 6.38
C ILE A 40 3.22 11.21 6.81
N ILE A 41 2.04 11.27 6.20
CA ILE A 41 0.97 10.30 6.41
C ILE A 41 0.75 9.57 5.09
N ILE A 42 0.95 8.27 5.07
CA ILE A 42 0.61 7.42 3.93
C ILE A 42 -0.74 6.79 4.20
N ASN A 43 -1.74 7.21 3.44
CA ASN A 43 -3.10 6.70 3.53
C ASN A 43 -3.40 5.78 2.35
N ALA A 44 -3.66 4.50 2.60
CA ALA A 44 -4.04 3.56 1.55
C ALA A 44 -5.46 3.88 1.03
N GLU A 45 -5.70 3.63 -0.25
CA GLU A 45 -6.99 3.91 -0.91
C GLU A 45 -8.17 3.26 -0.17
N GLY A 46 -7.98 2.05 0.35
CA GLY A 46 -9.02 1.33 1.09
C GLY A 46 -9.44 1.96 2.42
N VAL A 47 -8.64 2.87 2.98
CA VAL A 47 -9.03 3.67 4.16
C VAL A 47 -9.92 4.84 3.73
N GLY A 48 -9.65 5.41 2.57
CA GLY A 48 -10.45 6.48 1.96
C GLY A 48 -10.25 7.86 2.57
N ASP A 49 -11.09 8.78 2.15
CA ASP A 49 -11.32 10.13 2.70
C ASP A 49 -10.08 11.03 2.94
N SER A 50 -8.99 10.81 2.20
CA SER A 50 -7.73 11.54 2.39
C SER A 50 -7.86 13.06 2.37
N ILE A 51 -8.76 13.60 1.52
CA ILE A 51 -8.94 15.05 1.37
C ILE A 51 -9.59 15.67 2.61
N ASN A 52 -10.66 15.04 3.12
CA ASN A 52 -11.34 15.57 4.31
C ASN A 52 -10.52 15.27 5.57
N MET A 53 -9.79 14.14 5.62
CA MET A 53 -8.84 13.85 6.68
C MET A 53 -7.78 14.96 6.79
N ALA A 54 -7.18 15.39 5.69
CA ALA A 54 -6.21 16.48 5.67
C ALA A 54 -6.80 17.78 6.26
N LYS A 55 -8.04 18.12 5.91
CA LYS A 55 -8.73 19.30 6.48
C LYS A 55 -8.95 19.18 7.98
N ARG A 56 -9.43 18.00 8.44
CA ARG A 56 -9.64 17.78 9.89
C ARG A 56 -8.34 17.87 10.69
N ILE A 57 -7.25 17.31 10.15
CA ILE A 57 -5.93 17.41 10.78
C ILE A 57 -5.47 18.87 10.86
N GLU A 58 -5.62 19.62 9.76
CA GLU A 58 -5.24 21.04 9.72
C GLU A 58 -6.06 21.88 10.72
N GLU A 59 -7.38 21.69 10.75
CA GLU A 59 -8.30 22.38 11.67
C GLU A 59 -7.96 22.09 13.13
N ALA A 60 -7.66 20.83 13.46
CA ALA A 60 -7.39 20.41 14.84
C ALA A 60 -5.98 20.77 15.31
N THR A 61 -4.98 20.69 14.43
CA THR A 61 -3.57 20.86 14.81
C THR A 61 -3.00 22.24 14.49
N GLY A 62 -3.63 22.99 13.58
CA GLY A 62 -3.10 24.22 12.99
C GLY A 62 -1.82 23.98 12.16
N VAL A 63 -1.56 22.76 11.71
CA VAL A 63 -0.48 22.42 10.77
C VAL A 63 -1.04 22.37 9.38
N GLU A 64 -0.51 23.19 8.46
CA GLU A 64 -0.90 23.15 7.06
C GLU A 64 -0.76 21.71 6.53
N THR A 65 -1.86 21.14 6.07
CA THR A 65 -1.93 19.73 5.67
C THR A 65 -2.50 19.63 4.25
N ARG A 66 -1.77 18.95 3.37
CA ARG A 66 -2.15 18.78 1.97
C ARG A 66 -2.27 17.31 1.62
N ALA A 67 -3.40 16.91 1.07
CA ALA A 67 -3.58 15.59 0.50
C ALA A 67 -3.14 15.55 -0.96
N THR A 68 -2.30 14.58 -1.30
CA THR A 68 -1.92 14.29 -2.69
C THR A 68 -2.41 12.92 -3.07
N ILE A 69 -3.36 12.86 -4.00
CA ILE A 69 -3.87 11.60 -4.53
C ILE A 69 -2.94 11.17 -5.67
N LEU A 70 -2.12 10.15 -5.45
CA LEU A 70 -1.09 9.74 -6.39
C LEU A 70 -1.66 9.18 -7.69
N GLY A 71 -2.77 8.42 -7.61
CA GLY A 71 -3.46 7.91 -8.79
C GLY A 71 -2.51 7.22 -9.79
N HIS A 72 -2.45 7.74 -11.01
CA HIS A 72 -1.67 7.16 -12.11
C HIS A 72 -0.15 7.15 -11.86
N LEU A 73 0.37 8.05 -11.04
CA LEU A 73 1.78 8.07 -10.62
C LEU A 73 2.25 6.75 -9.99
N GLN A 74 1.34 6.00 -9.35
CA GLN A 74 1.65 4.70 -8.76
C GLN A 74 2.06 3.65 -9.80
N ARG A 75 1.73 3.85 -11.06
CA ARG A 75 2.17 2.96 -12.15
C ARG A 75 3.67 3.07 -12.43
N GLY A 76 4.29 4.16 -12.02
CA GLY A 76 5.70 4.39 -12.21
C GLY A 76 6.07 4.80 -13.64
N GLY A 77 7.35 4.65 -13.96
CA GLY A 77 7.93 4.99 -15.26
C GLY A 77 8.07 3.80 -16.19
N SER A 78 9.16 3.78 -16.97
CA SER A 78 9.47 2.67 -17.89
C SER A 78 9.72 1.38 -17.11
N PRO A 79 9.25 0.22 -17.63
CA PRO A 79 9.47 -1.08 -17.00
C PRO A 79 10.95 -1.39 -16.81
N THR A 80 11.27 -1.93 -15.64
CA THR A 80 12.61 -2.42 -15.32
C THR A 80 12.90 -3.76 -16.01
N VAL A 81 14.14 -4.24 -15.92
CA VAL A 81 14.50 -5.59 -16.39
C VAL A 81 13.64 -6.65 -15.68
N LYS A 82 13.41 -6.49 -14.38
CA LYS A 82 12.58 -7.43 -13.60
C LYS A 82 11.14 -7.47 -14.11
N ASP A 83 10.54 -6.32 -14.34
CA ASP A 83 9.17 -6.22 -14.88
C ASP A 83 9.05 -6.92 -16.23
N ARG A 84 10.02 -6.69 -17.13
CA ARG A 84 10.02 -7.27 -18.48
C ARG A 84 10.17 -8.79 -18.45
N VAL A 85 11.10 -9.31 -17.65
CA VAL A 85 11.34 -10.75 -17.52
C VAL A 85 10.12 -11.44 -16.92
N TYR A 86 9.56 -10.90 -15.83
CA TYR A 86 8.37 -11.47 -15.19
C TYR A 86 7.18 -11.47 -16.13
N ALA A 87 6.91 -10.37 -16.80
CA ALA A 87 5.80 -10.26 -17.75
C ALA A 87 5.95 -11.26 -18.92
N SER A 88 7.17 -11.42 -19.46
CA SER A 88 7.44 -12.36 -20.55
C SER A 88 7.19 -13.82 -20.15
N ILE A 89 7.68 -14.22 -18.98
CA ILE A 89 7.50 -15.59 -18.49
C ILE A 89 6.04 -15.85 -18.11
N MET A 90 5.38 -14.90 -17.44
CA MET A 90 3.95 -15.02 -17.12
C MET A 90 3.09 -15.11 -18.38
N GLY A 91 3.42 -14.32 -19.41
CA GLY A 91 2.74 -14.37 -20.70
C GLY A 91 2.90 -15.72 -21.40
N ALA A 92 4.11 -16.27 -21.43
CA ALA A 92 4.37 -17.60 -21.98
C ALA A 92 3.56 -18.67 -21.23
N LYS A 93 3.59 -18.64 -19.88
CA LYS A 93 2.81 -19.56 -19.05
C LYS A 93 1.30 -19.45 -19.31
N ALA A 94 0.78 -18.24 -19.49
CA ALA A 94 -0.64 -18.06 -19.82
C ALA A 94 -1.02 -18.71 -21.16
N VAL A 95 -0.16 -18.60 -22.17
CA VAL A 95 -0.36 -19.28 -23.47
C VAL A 95 -0.31 -20.80 -23.32
N GLU A 96 0.66 -21.33 -22.56
CA GLU A 96 0.75 -22.77 -22.28
C GLU A 96 -0.52 -23.30 -21.62
N LEU A 97 -1.09 -22.57 -20.68
CA LEU A 97 -2.34 -22.95 -20.01
C LEU A 97 -3.51 -23.00 -20.99
N ILE A 98 -3.62 -22.04 -21.91
CA ILE A 98 -4.63 -22.05 -22.96
C ILE A 98 -4.45 -23.26 -23.89
N MET A 99 -3.21 -23.56 -24.28
CA MET A 99 -2.92 -24.74 -25.10
C MET A 99 -3.26 -26.06 -24.41
N GLN A 100 -3.23 -26.09 -23.08
CA GLN A 100 -3.69 -27.21 -22.25
C GLN A 100 -5.21 -27.25 -22.04
N GLY A 101 -5.96 -26.31 -22.65
CA GLY A 101 -7.42 -26.20 -22.48
C GLY A 101 -7.85 -25.63 -21.13
N LYS A 102 -6.94 -25.07 -20.34
CA LYS A 102 -7.24 -24.45 -19.06
C LYS A 102 -7.74 -23.02 -19.27
N THR A 103 -8.89 -22.71 -18.68
CA THR A 103 -9.52 -21.37 -18.70
C THR A 103 -9.66 -20.84 -17.26
N ASN A 104 -10.04 -19.59 -17.12
CA ASN A 104 -10.23 -18.94 -15.82
C ASN A 104 -8.99 -19.00 -14.91
N ARG A 105 -7.80 -18.85 -15.47
CA ARG A 105 -6.55 -18.90 -14.73
C ARG A 105 -5.95 -17.52 -14.52
N VAL A 106 -5.43 -17.28 -13.32
CA VAL A 106 -4.56 -16.15 -12.98
C VAL A 106 -3.14 -16.68 -12.90
N VAL A 107 -2.23 -16.07 -13.64
CA VAL A 107 -0.80 -16.38 -13.55
C VAL A 107 -0.13 -15.40 -12.61
N GLY A 108 0.69 -15.89 -11.70
CA GLY A 108 1.40 -15.11 -10.70
C GLY A 108 2.83 -15.57 -10.48
N TYR A 109 3.51 -14.83 -9.60
CA TYR A 109 4.85 -15.18 -9.12
C TYR A 109 4.84 -15.17 -7.60
N GLN A 110 5.23 -16.29 -6.99
CA GLN A 110 5.27 -16.45 -5.55
C GLN A 110 6.45 -17.34 -5.16
N ASP A 111 7.21 -16.93 -4.16
CA ASP A 111 8.31 -17.69 -3.55
C ASP A 111 9.32 -18.25 -4.56
N GLY A 112 9.68 -17.46 -5.56
CA GLY A 112 10.63 -17.88 -6.59
C GLY A 112 10.02 -18.64 -7.77
N HIS A 113 8.71 -18.92 -7.76
CA HIS A 113 8.03 -19.76 -8.74
C HIS A 113 6.93 -19.01 -9.50
N TYR A 114 6.77 -19.35 -10.78
CA TYR A 114 5.62 -18.93 -11.58
C TYR A 114 4.51 -19.95 -11.41
N ILE A 115 3.40 -19.50 -10.84
CA ILE A 115 2.25 -20.30 -10.43
C ILE A 115 1.00 -19.88 -11.18
N ASP A 116 -0.03 -20.70 -11.15
CA ASP A 116 -1.35 -20.36 -11.66
C ASP A 116 -2.45 -20.85 -10.70
N PHE A 117 -3.51 -20.07 -10.57
CA PHE A 117 -4.68 -20.39 -9.76
C PHE A 117 -5.96 -20.27 -10.57
N ASP A 118 -7.02 -20.94 -10.13
CA ASP A 118 -8.36 -20.57 -10.56
C ASP A 118 -8.68 -19.14 -10.11
N ILE A 119 -9.34 -18.35 -10.98
CA ILE A 119 -9.62 -16.95 -10.67
C ILE A 119 -10.49 -16.78 -9.42
N ASN A 120 -11.45 -17.67 -9.21
CA ASN A 120 -12.33 -17.61 -8.03
C ASN A 120 -11.58 -17.93 -6.74
N ASP A 121 -10.57 -18.80 -6.80
CA ASP A 121 -9.71 -19.08 -5.66
C ASP A 121 -8.74 -17.95 -5.41
N ALA A 122 -8.15 -17.38 -6.46
CA ALA A 122 -7.28 -16.22 -6.36
C ALA A 122 -7.98 -15.00 -5.73
N LEU A 123 -9.26 -14.77 -6.06
CA LEU A 123 -10.06 -13.68 -5.49
C LEU A 123 -10.40 -13.86 -4.00
N LYS A 124 -10.30 -15.08 -3.48
CA LYS A 124 -10.51 -15.38 -2.05
C LYS A 124 -9.22 -15.30 -1.23
N MET A 125 -8.07 -15.22 -1.91
CA MET A 125 -6.78 -15.14 -1.22
C MET A 125 -6.62 -13.78 -0.55
N ASN A 126 -6.37 -13.78 0.74
CA ASN A 126 -6.00 -12.60 1.48
C ASN A 126 -4.48 -12.54 1.60
N LYS A 127 -3.93 -11.37 1.38
CA LYS A 127 -2.51 -11.12 1.63
C LYS A 127 -2.37 -10.52 3.03
N GLU A 128 -1.74 -11.25 3.91
CA GLU A 128 -1.38 -10.73 5.23
C GLU A 128 -0.14 -9.83 5.12
N ILE A 129 -0.14 -8.76 5.90
CA ILE A 129 1.03 -7.90 6.05
C ILE A 129 1.85 -8.49 7.20
N PRO A 130 3.14 -8.80 7.00
CA PRO A 130 3.97 -9.34 8.08
C PRO A 130 3.98 -8.39 9.28
N GLU A 131 3.65 -8.90 10.46
CA GLU A 131 3.56 -8.14 11.71
C GLU A 131 4.85 -7.36 12.00
N TYR A 132 6.00 -7.98 11.74
CA TYR A 132 7.30 -7.33 11.85
C TYR A 132 7.41 -6.02 11.04
N GLN A 133 6.82 -5.96 9.84
CA GLN A 133 6.83 -4.73 9.03
C GLN A 133 5.97 -3.63 9.65
N LEU A 134 4.85 -4.01 10.27
CA LEU A 134 3.99 -3.07 10.99
C LEU A 134 4.68 -2.54 12.24
N ASP A 135 5.42 -3.37 12.94
CA ASP A 135 6.16 -2.95 14.14
C ASP A 135 7.31 -2.00 13.81
N ILE A 136 8.06 -2.26 12.74
CA ILE A 136 9.07 -1.31 12.25
C ILE A 136 8.44 0.03 11.86
N ALA A 137 7.27 0.02 11.24
CA ALA A 137 6.57 1.25 10.88
C ALA A 137 6.15 2.10 12.08
N LYS A 138 5.96 1.50 13.26
CA LYS A 138 5.63 2.24 14.50
C LYS A 138 6.84 2.88 15.17
N ILE A 139 8.05 2.47 14.81
CA ILE A 139 9.30 2.96 15.41
C ILE A 139 9.83 4.19 14.67
N LEU A 140 9.41 4.38 13.42
CA LEU A 140 9.82 5.50 12.55
C LEU A 140 9.07 6.79 12.89
#